data_07b66b916f2aa9a35aa35d01333a9916
#
_entry.id   07b66b916f2aa9a35aa35d01333a9916
#
_cell.length_a   1.000
_cell.length_b   1.000
_cell.length_c   1.000
_cell.angle_alpha   90.00
_cell.angle_beta   90.00
_cell.angle_gamma   90.00
#
_symmetry.space_group_name_H-M   'P 1'
#
loop_
_entity.id
_entity.type
_entity.pdbx_description
1 polymer ?
#
loop_
_entity_poly.entity_id
_entity_poly.type
_entity_poly.pdbx_seq_one_letter_code
_entity_poly.pdbx_strand_id
1 'polypeptide(L)'
;MCFILWVGIVADSSGKRVLVADGDGAVLMRMGNLATVGAYGGRNLQHLVLDNGLHESTGGQHTVSNAISLAGVAAACGYREASEATTEESLEQFLQGRNGPALQQLKIKPGVPEGLPRPSVSPIEVKQRLMRHLDVDVPWVNL
;
A
#
# COMPACT_ATOMS: atom_id res chain seq x y z
N MET A 1 7.41 5.78 -5.15
CA MET A 1 7.01 5.31 -6.50
C MET A 1 6.18 4.05 -6.32
N CYS A 2 4.90 4.09 -6.63
CA CYS A 2 3.89 3.08 -6.27
C CYS A 2 4.00 1.77 -7.07
N PHE A 3 5.22 1.21 -7.15
CA PHE A 3 5.46 -0.11 -7.76
C PHE A 3 4.81 -1.23 -6.93
N ILE A 4 4.63 -0.97 -5.63
CA ILE A 4 4.11 -1.94 -4.66
C ILE A 4 2.67 -2.36 -5.01
N LEU A 5 1.82 -1.46 -5.51
CA LEU A 5 0.44 -1.80 -5.89
C LEU A 5 0.38 -2.79 -7.07
N TRP A 6 1.28 -2.68 -8.06
CA TRP A 6 1.37 -3.65 -9.14
C TRP A 6 1.78 -5.04 -8.64
N VAL A 7 2.77 -5.08 -7.74
CA VAL A 7 3.17 -6.31 -7.07
C VAL A 7 1.99 -6.87 -6.26
N GLY A 8 1.20 -6.01 -5.62
CA GLY A 8 -0.01 -6.38 -4.90
C GLY A 8 -1.04 -7.08 -5.79
N ILE A 9 -1.31 -6.56 -6.99
CA ILE A 9 -2.25 -7.17 -7.95
C ILE A 9 -1.75 -8.55 -8.38
N VAL A 10 -0.46 -8.67 -8.72
CA VAL A 10 0.14 -9.96 -9.10
C VAL A 10 0.09 -10.96 -7.94
N ALA A 11 0.39 -10.53 -6.74
CA ALA A 11 0.35 -11.38 -5.56
C ALA A 11 -1.09 -11.82 -5.22
N ASP A 12 -2.08 -10.92 -5.38
CA ASP A 12 -3.50 -11.24 -5.17
C ASP A 12 -3.98 -12.33 -6.13
N SER A 13 -3.50 -12.36 -7.36
CA SER A 13 -3.83 -13.40 -8.34
C SER A 13 -3.39 -14.81 -7.91
N SER A 14 -2.47 -14.92 -6.96
CA SER A 14 -2.06 -16.21 -6.36
C SER A 14 -3.09 -16.77 -5.36
N GLY A 15 -4.18 -16.07 -5.09
CA GLY A 15 -5.18 -16.41 -4.08
C GLY A 15 -4.75 -16.13 -2.64
N LYS A 16 -3.55 -15.62 -2.43
CA LYS A 16 -3.02 -15.26 -1.12
C LYS A 16 -3.54 -13.89 -0.70
N ARG A 17 -3.68 -13.69 0.60
CA ARG A 17 -3.99 -12.38 1.15
C ARG A 17 -2.81 -11.44 0.99
N VAL A 18 -3.07 -10.24 0.49
CA VAL A 18 -2.06 -9.23 0.24
C VAL A 18 -2.43 -7.93 0.97
N LEU A 19 -1.54 -7.45 1.80
CA LEU A 19 -1.59 -6.12 2.38
C LEU A 19 -0.49 -5.27 1.76
N VAL A 20 -0.89 -4.19 1.11
CA VAL A 20 0.02 -3.13 0.63
C VAL A 20 -0.05 -1.98 1.59
N ALA A 21 1.07 -1.60 2.22
CA ALA A 21 1.20 -0.41 3.05
C ALA A 21 1.95 0.68 2.27
N ASP A 22 1.34 1.84 2.15
CA ASP A 22 1.87 2.99 1.40
C ASP A 22 1.75 4.27 2.23
N GLY A 23 2.62 5.25 1.99
CA GLY A 23 2.46 6.59 2.54
C GLY A 23 1.57 7.45 1.63
N ASP A 24 0.89 8.45 2.21
CA ASP A 24 0.06 9.40 1.47
C ASP A 24 0.83 10.09 0.32
N GLY A 25 2.06 10.54 0.57
CA GLY A 25 2.90 11.13 -0.45
C GLY A 25 3.23 10.18 -1.62
N ALA A 26 3.42 8.89 -1.34
CA ALA A 26 3.68 7.89 -2.38
C ALA A 26 2.43 7.64 -3.24
N VAL A 27 1.25 7.57 -2.62
CA VAL A 27 -0.03 7.46 -3.32
C VAL A 27 -0.29 8.68 -4.19
N LEU A 28 -0.09 9.88 -3.66
CA LEU A 28 -0.30 11.14 -4.38
C LEU A 28 0.60 11.26 -5.63
N MET A 29 1.86 10.84 -5.55
CA MET A 29 2.78 10.86 -6.70
C MET A 29 2.35 9.95 -7.85
N ARG A 30 1.54 8.93 -7.59
CA ARG A 30 1.08 7.95 -8.58
C ARG A 30 -0.39 7.58 -8.39
N MET A 31 -1.22 8.56 -8.11
CA MET A 31 -2.64 8.38 -7.80
C MET A 31 -3.42 7.64 -8.89
N GLY A 32 -3.02 7.74 -10.15
CA GLY A 32 -3.59 6.95 -11.24
C GLY A 32 -3.51 5.43 -11.05
N ASN A 33 -2.60 4.93 -10.22
CA ASN A 33 -2.54 3.50 -9.88
C ASN A 33 -3.78 3.02 -9.10
N LEU A 34 -4.51 3.91 -8.43
CA LEU A 34 -5.77 3.56 -7.77
C LEU A 34 -6.80 3.07 -8.80
N ALA A 35 -6.86 3.70 -9.98
CA ALA A 35 -7.73 3.25 -11.06
C ALA A 35 -7.35 1.84 -11.55
N THR A 36 -6.05 1.55 -11.65
CA THR A 36 -5.58 0.22 -12.03
C THR A 36 -5.94 -0.84 -10.99
N VAL A 37 -5.79 -0.52 -9.71
CA VAL A 37 -6.16 -1.42 -8.62
C VAL A 37 -7.68 -1.62 -8.57
N GLY A 38 -8.46 -0.57 -8.75
CA GLY A 38 -9.93 -0.68 -8.81
C GLY A 38 -10.40 -1.59 -9.95
N ALA A 39 -9.69 -1.55 -11.09
CA ALA A 39 -10.03 -2.37 -12.26
C ALA A 39 -9.57 -3.84 -12.15
N TYR A 40 -8.42 -4.09 -11.55
CA TYR A 40 -7.75 -5.40 -11.59
C TYR A 40 -7.47 -6.03 -10.22
N GLY A 41 -7.62 -5.30 -9.13
CA GLY A 41 -7.43 -5.84 -7.78
C GLY A 41 -8.55 -6.81 -7.39
N GLY A 42 -8.18 -7.92 -6.79
CA GLY A 42 -9.11 -8.94 -6.35
C GLY A 42 -9.53 -8.81 -4.88
N ARG A 43 -10.26 -9.80 -4.40
CA ARG A 43 -10.85 -9.79 -3.05
C ARG A 43 -9.84 -9.87 -1.91
N ASN A 44 -8.64 -10.36 -2.20
CA ASN A 44 -7.61 -10.56 -1.19
C ASN A 44 -6.68 -9.35 -1.01
N LEU A 45 -6.85 -8.30 -1.85
CA LEU A 45 -5.99 -7.12 -1.84
C LEU A 45 -6.53 -6.05 -0.90
N GLN A 46 -5.73 -5.71 0.09
CA GLN A 46 -5.94 -4.60 1.02
C GLN A 46 -4.85 -3.54 0.82
N HIS A 47 -5.24 -2.28 0.71
CA HIS A 47 -4.35 -1.14 0.56
C HIS A 47 -4.50 -0.21 1.77
N LEU A 48 -3.50 -0.22 2.65
CA LEU A 48 -3.42 0.65 3.81
C LEU A 48 -2.58 1.88 3.45
N VAL A 49 -3.16 3.06 3.52
CA VAL A 49 -2.47 4.32 3.34
C VAL A 49 -2.20 4.94 4.71
N LEU A 50 -0.94 5.00 5.10
CA LEU A 50 -0.48 5.67 6.31
C LEU A 50 -0.29 7.16 5.99
N ASP A 51 -1.21 7.98 6.47
CA ASP A 51 -1.29 9.40 6.11
C ASP A 51 -0.89 10.29 7.29
N ASN A 52 0.35 10.79 7.25
CA ASN A 52 0.86 11.78 8.19
C ASN A 52 0.87 13.21 7.64
N GLY A 53 0.42 13.41 6.39
CA GLY A 53 0.38 14.71 5.72
C GLY A 53 1.74 15.25 5.31
N LEU A 54 2.83 14.45 5.36
CA LEU A 54 4.19 14.90 5.13
C LEU A 54 5.00 13.98 4.21
N HIS A 55 5.92 14.56 3.47
CA HIS A 55 7.01 13.86 2.79
C HIS A 55 8.22 13.70 3.72
N GLU A 56 8.12 12.95 4.82
CA GLU A 56 9.17 12.86 5.84
C GLU A 56 10.51 12.35 5.30
N SER A 57 10.49 11.44 4.33
CA SER A 57 11.70 10.87 3.74
C SER A 57 12.53 11.87 2.91
N THR A 58 11.97 13.01 2.54
CA THR A 58 12.57 13.99 1.63
C THR A 58 12.61 15.41 2.17
N GLY A 59 12.39 15.60 3.46
CA GLY A 59 12.55 16.91 4.12
C GLY A 59 11.30 17.47 4.82
N GLY A 60 10.25 16.66 4.97
CA GLY A 60 9.09 17.02 5.79
C GLY A 60 8.14 18.05 5.16
N GLN A 61 8.15 18.20 3.84
CA GLN A 61 7.20 19.06 3.15
C GLN A 61 5.78 18.52 3.29
N HIS A 62 4.81 19.42 3.43
CA HIS A 62 3.41 19.02 3.46
C HIS A 62 2.97 18.36 2.15
N THR A 63 2.21 17.29 2.28
CA THR A 63 1.44 16.73 1.17
C THR A 63 0.11 17.47 1.03
N VAL A 64 -0.65 17.17 -0.03
CA VAL A 64 -2.01 17.68 -0.21
C VAL A 64 -3.08 16.72 0.33
N SER A 65 -2.69 15.70 1.09
CA SER A 65 -3.62 14.68 1.60
C SER A 65 -4.72 15.24 2.50
N ASN A 66 -4.47 16.39 3.14
CA ASN A 66 -5.47 17.08 3.95
C ASN A 66 -6.52 17.86 3.14
N ALA A 67 -6.27 18.08 1.84
CA ALA A 67 -7.18 18.79 0.95
C ALA A 67 -8.05 17.86 0.12
N ILE A 68 -7.79 16.56 0.14
CA ILE A 68 -8.52 15.53 -0.63
C ILE A 68 -8.81 14.31 0.23
N SER A 69 -9.80 13.52 -0.17
CA SER A 69 -10.05 12.19 0.39
C SER A 69 -9.45 11.13 -0.53
N LEU A 70 -8.37 10.48 -0.12
CA LEU A 70 -7.81 9.35 -0.86
C LEU A 70 -8.77 8.15 -0.87
N ALA A 71 -9.53 7.97 0.21
CA ALA A 71 -10.60 6.97 0.26
C ALA A 71 -11.71 7.29 -0.76
N GLY A 72 -12.12 8.57 -0.88
CA GLY A 72 -13.08 9.00 -1.89
C GLY A 72 -12.60 8.76 -3.32
N VAL A 73 -11.32 9.05 -3.60
CA VAL A 73 -10.70 8.75 -4.90
C VAL A 73 -10.67 7.25 -5.18
N ALA A 74 -10.30 6.43 -4.19
CA ALA A 74 -10.29 4.98 -4.34
C ALA A 74 -11.70 4.42 -4.62
N ALA A 75 -12.73 4.91 -3.92
CA ALA A 75 -14.12 4.53 -4.19
C ALA A 75 -14.53 4.87 -5.62
N ALA A 76 -14.20 6.08 -6.10
CA ALA A 76 -14.45 6.49 -7.49
C ALA A 76 -13.69 5.65 -8.52
N CYS A 77 -12.53 5.11 -8.14
CA CYS A 77 -11.73 4.21 -8.96
C CYS A 77 -12.22 2.75 -8.96
N GLY A 78 -13.25 2.40 -8.19
CA GLY A 78 -13.82 1.05 -8.19
C GLY A 78 -13.32 0.12 -7.08
N TYR A 79 -12.69 0.64 -6.04
CA TYR A 79 -12.47 -0.14 -4.82
C TYR A 79 -13.81 -0.54 -4.21
N ARG A 80 -13.93 -1.76 -3.72
CA ARG A 80 -15.16 -2.30 -3.12
C ARG A 80 -15.43 -1.70 -1.76
N GLU A 81 -14.37 -1.43 -1.02
CA GLU A 81 -14.40 -0.76 0.27
C GLU A 81 -13.34 0.34 0.30
N ALA A 82 -13.73 1.52 0.75
CA ALA A 82 -12.81 2.63 0.94
C ALA A 82 -13.25 3.44 2.16
N SER A 83 -12.33 3.64 3.10
CA SER A 83 -12.63 4.30 4.38
C SER A 83 -11.48 5.19 4.83
N GLU A 84 -11.82 6.18 5.66
CA GLU A 84 -10.85 6.96 6.44
C GLU A 84 -10.96 6.55 7.90
N ALA A 85 -9.84 6.50 8.60
CA ALA A 85 -9.76 6.10 9.99
C ALA A 85 -8.66 6.87 10.75
N THR A 86 -8.82 6.88 12.07
CA THR A 86 -7.90 7.54 12.99
C THR A 86 -7.58 6.67 14.23
N THR A 87 -8.14 5.46 14.32
CA THR A 87 -8.03 4.62 15.50
C THR A 87 -7.44 3.25 15.20
N GLU A 88 -6.85 2.63 16.22
CA GLU A 88 -6.29 1.28 16.12
C GLU A 88 -7.39 0.22 15.90
N GLU A 89 -8.57 0.39 16.52
CA GLU A 89 -9.70 -0.53 16.34
C GLU A 89 -10.17 -0.57 14.89
N SER A 90 -10.18 0.59 14.21
CA SER A 90 -10.50 0.67 12.78
C SER A 90 -9.47 -0.05 11.92
N LEU A 91 -8.18 0.05 12.28
CA LEU A 91 -7.11 -0.68 11.62
C LEU A 91 -7.26 -2.20 11.80
N GLU A 92 -7.53 -2.65 13.03
CA GLU A 92 -7.77 -4.07 13.32
C GLU A 92 -8.93 -4.63 12.50
N GLN A 93 -10.05 -3.91 12.47
CA GLN A 93 -11.22 -4.29 11.66
C GLN A 93 -10.88 -4.37 10.17
N PHE A 94 -10.17 -3.38 9.65
CA PHE A 94 -9.70 -3.37 8.26
C PHE A 94 -8.81 -4.58 7.96
N LEU A 95 -7.86 -4.87 8.85
CA LEU A 95 -6.95 -6.01 8.70
C LEU A 95 -7.66 -7.37 8.75
N GLN A 96 -8.82 -7.48 9.37
CA GLN A 96 -9.65 -8.70 9.38
C GLN A 96 -10.53 -8.82 8.13
N GLY A 97 -10.80 -7.73 7.43
CA GLY A 97 -11.65 -7.68 6.24
C GLY A 97 -11.14 -8.57 5.10
N ARG A 98 -12.06 -9.03 4.24
CA ARG A 98 -11.80 -9.95 3.12
C ARG A 98 -12.55 -9.55 1.85
N ASN A 99 -12.88 -8.27 1.70
CA ASN A 99 -13.69 -7.80 0.59
C ASN A 99 -12.94 -6.77 -0.28
N GLY A 100 -11.72 -7.10 -0.70
CA GLY A 100 -10.93 -6.25 -1.56
C GLY A 100 -11.43 -6.17 -3.02
N PRO A 101 -10.84 -5.28 -3.82
CA PRO A 101 -9.82 -4.36 -3.38
C PRO A 101 -10.39 -3.36 -2.37
N ALA A 102 -9.77 -3.30 -1.21
CA ALA A 102 -10.19 -2.42 -0.13
C ALA A 102 -9.09 -1.42 0.20
N LEU A 103 -9.44 -0.15 0.44
CA LEU A 103 -8.50 0.87 0.89
C LEU A 103 -8.92 1.43 2.25
N GLN A 104 -7.96 1.56 3.16
CA GLN A 104 -8.11 2.40 4.34
C GLN A 104 -7.06 3.49 4.37
N GLN A 105 -7.49 4.75 4.41
CA GLN A 105 -6.65 5.92 4.70
C GLN A 105 -6.61 6.10 6.21
N LEU A 106 -5.51 5.70 6.85
CA LEU A 106 -5.32 5.84 8.29
C LEU A 106 -4.51 7.11 8.58
N LYS A 107 -5.13 8.07 9.24
CA LYS A 107 -4.44 9.27 9.70
C LYS A 107 -3.53 8.91 10.87
N ILE A 108 -2.25 9.22 10.75
CA ILE A 108 -1.23 8.97 11.77
C ILE A 108 -0.52 10.26 12.14
N LYS A 109 0.14 10.26 13.28
CA LYS A 109 0.98 11.40 13.72
C LYS A 109 2.28 11.43 12.90
N PRO A 110 2.78 12.62 12.53
CA PRO A 110 4.13 12.77 12.01
C PRO A 110 5.17 12.29 13.02
N GLY A 111 6.32 11.87 12.51
CA GLY A 111 7.48 11.50 13.31
C GLY A 111 8.02 10.12 12.97
N VAL A 112 9.31 9.97 13.14
CA VAL A 112 10.04 8.73 12.96
C VAL A 112 10.59 8.31 14.32
N PRO A 113 10.33 7.08 14.80
CA PRO A 113 10.94 6.59 16.02
C PRO A 113 12.47 6.64 15.94
N GLU A 114 13.09 7.14 17.01
CA GLU A 114 14.55 7.18 17.09
C GLU A 114 15.15 5.77 17.08
N GLY A 115 16.31 5.61 16.45
CA GLY A 115 17.07 4.37 16.48
C GLY A 115 16.55 3.25 15.59
N LEU A 116 15.59 3.50 14.68
CA LEU A 116 15.17 2.49 13.72
C LEU A 116 16.34 2.09 12.78
N PRO A 117 16.76 0.82 12.78
CA PRO A 117 17.82 0.37 11.91
C PRO A 117 17.37 0.39 10.44
N ARG A 118 18.33 0.56 9.55
CA ARG A 118 18.09 0.34 8.12
C ARG A 118 17.86 -1.16 7.86
N PRO A 119 17.03 -1.52 6.85
CA PRO A 119 16.87 -2.91 6.46
C PRO A 119 18.23 -3.56 6.16
N SER A 120 18.47 -4.74 6.73
CA SER A 120 19.70 -5.50 6.53
C SER A 120 19.69 -6.36 5.26
N VAL A 121 18.51 -6.50 4.64
CA VAL A 121 18.30 -7.27 3.40
C VAL A 121 18.38 -6.37 2.17
N SER A 122 19.03 -6.84 1.12
CA SER A 122 19.11 -6.11 -0.14
C SER A 122 17.76 -6.14 -0.90
N PRO A 123 17.50 -5.17 -1.80
CA PRO A 123 16.32 -5.21 -2.67
C PRO A 123 16.21 -6.49 -3.52
N ILE A 124 17.34 -7.07 -3.91
CA ILE A 124 17.38 -8.32 -4.67
C ILE A 124 16.87 -9.48 -3.80
N GLU A 125 17.34 -9.58 -2.55
CA GLU A 125 16.86 -10.60 -1.61
C GLU A 125 15.38 -10.46 -1.29
N VAL A 126 14.88 -9.23 -1.12
CA VAL A 126 13.43 -8.96 -0.91
C VAL A 126 12.63 -9.46 -2.10
N LYS A 127 13.06 -9.14 -3.33
CA LYS A 127 12.43 -9.64 -4.56
C LYS A 127 12.41 -11.16 -4.60
N GLN A 128 13.55 -11.81 -4.37
CA GLN A 128 13.66 -13.27 -4.41
C GLN A 128 12.80 -13.96 -3.34
N ARG A 129 12.69 -13.37 -2.15
CA ARG A 129 11.82 -13.87 -1.07
C ARG A 129 10.34 -13.80 -1.49
N LEU A 130 9.92 -12.68 -2.06
CA LEU A 130 8.55 -12.51 -2.55
C LEU A 130 8.24 -13.51 -3.66
N MET A 131 9.12 -13.66 -4.64
CA MET A 131 8.93 -14.58 -5.76
C MET A 131 8.79 -16.03 -5.29
N ARG A 132 9.69 -16.48 -4.39
CA ARG A 132 9.59 -17.82 -3.78
C ARG A 132 8.28 -18.00 -3.01
N HIS A 133 7.82 -16.95 -2.29
CA HIS A 133 6.57 -17.00 -1.55
C HIS A 133 5.34 -17.14 -2.47
N LEU A 134 5.41 -16.59 -3.68
CA LEU A 134 4.34 -16.63 -4.68
C LEU A 134 4.44 -17.84 -5.62
N ASP A 135 5.44 -18.71 -5.44
CA ASP A 135 5.75 -19.84 -6.31
C ASP A 135 5.91 -19.41 -7.79
N VAL A 136 6.50 -18.23 -8.00
CA VAL A 136 6.78 -17.69 -9.35
C VAL A 136 8.24 -17.95 -9.68
N ASP A 137 8.48 -18.88 -10.58
CA ASP A 137 9.78 -19.08 -11.21
C ASP A 137 10.03 -17.99 -12.25
N VAL A 138 11.09 -17.20 -12.06
CA VAL A 138 11.51 -16.24 -13.08
C VAL A 138 12.84 -16.67 -13.66
N PRO A 139 12.88 -17.03 -14.95
CA PRO A 139 14.09 -17.51 -15.62
C PRO A 139 15.23 -16.47 -15.76
N TRP A 140 15.01 -15.23 -15.31
CA TRP A 140 15.88 -14.07 -15.57
C TRP A 140 16.88 -13.76 -14.45
N VAL A 141 17.05 -14.59 -13.43
CA VAL A 141 17.86 -14.27 -12.24
C VAL A 141 19.31 -14.72 -12.36
N ASN A 142 19.77 -15.05 -13.54
CA ASN A 142 21.20 -15.35 -13.81
C ASN A 142 21.84 -14.26 -14.69
N LEU A 143 21.80 -13.00 -14.23
CA LEU A 143 22.62 -11.91 -14.75
C LEU A 143 23.41 -11.26 -13.62
#